data_840ba35a0d25865623e57ceec8c883d8
#
_entry.id   840ba35a0d25865623e57ceec8c883d8
#
_cell.length_a   1.000
_cell.length_b   1.000
_cell.length_c   1.000
_cell.angle_alpha   90.00
_cell.angle_beta   90.00
_cell.angle_gamma   90.00
#
_symmetry.space_group_name_H-M   'P 1'
#
loop_
_entity.id
_entity.type
_entity.pdbx_description
1 polymer ?
#
loop_
_entity_poly.entity_id
_entity_poly.type
_entity_poly.pdbx_seq_one_letter_code
_entity_poly.pdbx_strand_id
1 'polypeptide(L)'
;MIDNLMPDIPRIYTAAAEWIACLIFIFPLKKRFEWWKSALIIVGMLIVQSAFLVSTGNVLIYFWIPCMIIAVFLMIGFIHLCCDVNFRDAGYFGMIAFVVAEFMASMEWQIVCSIWTRQLPGAGMQVLMLAAVYGAVAFLLWKLLQQHLPKDGKLNISLKEYFSAALIVIAVFAVSNLSFISDTGAFSNGYALEIGHVRTIVDLGGIAILYAHLIQCGELRVRRELEAVQNVLQNQYVQYKQSRESIDLINYK
;
A
#
# COMPACT_ATOMS: atom_id res chain seq x y z
N MET A 1 -14.55 -36.37 -5.81
CA MET A 1 -14.05 -35.35 -6.73
C MET A 1 -14.37 -33.95 -6.21
N ILE A 2 -14.39 -33.79 -4.85
CA ILE A 2 -14.71 -32.50 -4.14
C ILE A 2 -13.48 -32.03 -3.36
N ASP A 3 -12.34 -32.74 -3.47
CA ASP A 3 -11.19 -32.55 -2.55
C ASP A 3 -10.16 -31.48 -2.96
N ASN A 4 -10.44 -30.68 -3.98
CA ASN A 4 -9.50 -29.65 -4.47
C ASN A 4 -9.97 -28.19 -4.25
N LEU A 5 -11.00 -27.97 -3.43
CA LEU A 5 -11.33 -26.62 -3.03
C LEU A 5 -10.30 -26.15 -1.99
N MET A 6 -9.52 -25.13 -2.34
CA MET A 6 -8.67 -24.44 -1.36
C MET A 6 -9.57 -23.83 -0.28
N PRO A 7 -9.28 -24.08 1.01
CA PRO A 7 -9.99 -23.38 2.07
C PRO A 7 -9.72 -21.87 1.98
N ASP A 8 -10.66 -21.07 2.47
CA ASP A 8 -10.50 -19.62 2.54
C ASP A 8 -9.28 -19.21 3.36
N ILE A 9 -8.65 -18.11 2.99
CA ILE A 9 -7.53 -17.54 3.72
C ILE A 9 -8.00 -17.14 5.13
N PRO A 10 -7.35 -17.63 6.20
CA PRO A 10 -7.74 -17.24 7.56
C PRO A 10 -7.65 -15.72 7.74
N ARG A 11 -8.71 -15.10 8.25
CA ARG A 11 -8.80 -13.63 8.40
C ARG A 11 -7.68 -13.02 9.24
N ILE A 12 -7.13 -13.79 10.17
CA ILE A 12 -6.00 -13.34 10.97
C ILE A 12 -4.70 -13.22 10.14
N TYR A 13 -4.55 -14.02 9.07
CA TYR A 13 -3.40 -13.92 8.16
C TYR A 13 -3.52 -12.68 7.28
N THR A 14 -4.72 -12.37 6.80
CA THR A 14 -5.00 -11.12 6.10
C THR A 14 -4.72 -9.91 7.01
N ALA A 15 -5.15 -9.95 8.28
CA ALA A 15 -4.86 -8.88 9.25
C ALA A 15 -3.35 -8.68 9.46
N ALA A 16 -2.60 -9.76 9.59
CA ALA A 16 -1.14 -9.71 9.71
C ALA A 16 -0.48 -9.15 8.44
N ALA A 17 -0.98 -9.52 7.25
CA ALA A 17 -0.50 -9.00 5.97
C ALA A 17 -0.72 -7.49 5.86
N GLU A 18 -1.93 -7.00 6.16
CA GLU A 18 -2.27 -5.57 6.13
C GLU A 18 -1.43 -4.76 7.13
N TRP A 19 -1.24 -5.29 8.33
CA TRP A 19 -0.40 -4.67 9.34
C TRP A 19 1.06 -4.58 8.91
N ILE A 20 1.66 -5.69 8.42
CA ILE A 20 3.04 -5.73 7.93
C ILE A 20 3.21 -4.82 6.72
N ALA A 21 2.26 -4.82 5.78
CA ALA A 21 2.29 -3.95 4.61
C ALA A 21 2.32 -2.46 5.00
N CYS A 22 1.55 -2.05 6.02
CA CYS A 22 1.65 -0.69 6.56
C CYS A 22 3.03 -0.40 7.17
N LEU A 23 3.64 -1.37 7.86
CA LEU A 23 4.96 -1.19 8.46
C LEU A 23 6.05 -0.94 7.43
N ILE A 24 5.95 -1.51 6.21
CA ILE A 24 6.89 -1.26 5.10
C ILE A 24 7.00 0.25 4.81
N PHE A 25 5.90 0.98 4.90
CA PHE A 25 5.87 2.44 4.71
C PHE A 25 6.17 3.20 6.00
N ILE A 26 5.67 2.72 7.14
CA ILE A 26 5.87 3.39 8.42
C ILE A 26 7.36 3.46 8.79
N PHE A 27 8.14 2.39 8.57
CA PHE A 27 9.54 2.35 9.00
C PHE A 27 10.44 3.41 8.34
N PRO A 28 10.41 3.65 7.03
CA PRO A 28 11.26 4.65 6.38
C PRO A 28 10.78 6.09 6.60
N LEU A 29 9.50 6.30 6.91
CA LEU A 29 8.92 7.64 7.06
C LEU A 29 9.24 8.26 8.42
N LYS A 30 9.26 9.60 8.47
CA LYS A 30 9.44 10.37 9.70
C LYS A 30 8.27 10.11 10.64
N LYS A 31 8.58 9.66 11.87
CA LYS A 31 7.57 9.41 12.90
C LYS A 31 6.99 10.72 13.42
N ARG A 32 5.68 10.70 13.74
CA ARG A 32 4.99 11.82 14.38
C ARG A 32 5.25 11.90 15.89
N PHE A 33 5.42 10.74 16.53
CA PHE A 33 5.57 10.61 17.97
C PHE A 33 6.90 10.00 18.35
N GLU A 34 7.24 10.08 19.63
CA GLU A 34 8.37 9.37 20.23
C GLU A 34 8.24 7.86 20.01
N TRP A 35 9.37 7.17 19.98
CA TRP A 35 9.46 5.75 19.65
C TRP A 35 8.52 4.84 20.43
N TRP A 36 8.34 5.09 21.75
CA TRP A 36 7.48 4.26 22.59
C TRP A 36 5.97 4.48 22.31
N LYS A 37 5.55 5.71 22.01
CA LYS A 37 4.18 6.02 21.61
C LYS A 37 3.86 5.41 20.25
N SER A 38 4.82 5.50 19.32
CA SER A 38 4.69 4.85 18.01
C SER A 38 4.60 3.33 18.14
N ALA A 39 5.40 2.70 19.02
CA ALA A 39 5.34 1.27 19.28
C ALA A 39 3.97 0.85 19.85
N LEU A 40 3.40 1.65 20.76
CA LEU A 40 2.07 1.38 21.34
C LEU A 40 0.97 1.48 20.27
N ILE A 41 1.04 2.46 19.36
CA ILE A 41 0.10 2.58 18.25
C ILE A 41 0.25 1.37 17.29
N ILE A 42 1.48 0.96 16.98
CA ILE A 42 1.76 -0.19 16.10
C ILE A 42 1.12 -1.47 16.66
N VAL A 43 1.33 -1.76 17.94
CA VAL A 43 0.73 -2.94 18.60
C VAL A 43 -0.79 -2.81 18.73
N GLY A 44 -1.29 -1.63 19.09
CA GLY A 44 -2.72 -1.37 19.20
C GLY A 44 -3.45 -1.56 17.87
N MET A 45 -2.86 -1.11 16.76
CA MET A 45 -3.44 -1.28 15.43
C MET A 45 -3.47 -2.74 14.98
N LEU A 46 -2.48 -3.56 15.34
CA LEU A 46 -2.55 -5.00 15.09
C LEU A 46 -3.79 -5.63 15.74
N ILE A 47 -4.06 -5.26 16.99
CA ILE A 47 -5.22 -5.76 17.73
C ILE A 47 -6.53 -5.28 17.07
N VAL A 48 -6.63 -3.98 16.76
CA VAL A 48 -7.83 -3.39 16.14
C VAL A 48 -8.11 -4.04 14.78
N GLN A 49 -7.10 -4.17 13.95
CA GLN A 49 -7.23 -4.73 12.60
C GLN A 49 -7.58 -6.22 12.64
N SER A 50 -6.94 -6.99 13.53
CA SER A 50 -7.25 -8.39 13.73
C SER A 50 -8.68 -8.57 14.25
N ALA A 51 -9.09 -7.79 15.24
CA ALA A 51 -10.46 -7.83 15.79
C ALA A 51 -11.50 -7.47 14.72
N PHE A 52 -11.24 -6.44 13.91
CA PHE A 52 -12.13 -6.03 12.82
C PHE A 52 -12.29 -7.12 11.77
N LEU A 53 -11.19 -7.65 11.22
CA LEU A 53 -11.25 -8.66 10.15
C LEU A 53 -11.81 -9.99 10.63
N VAL A 54 -11.53 -10.41 11.86
CA VAL A 54 -12.12 -11.63 12.44
C VAL A 54 -13.61 -11.45 12.67
N SER A 55 -14.07 -10.31 13.18
CA SER A 55 -15.48 -10.04 13.40
C SER A 55 -16.30 -9.93 12.11
N THR A 56 -15.65 -9.53 11.01
CA THR A 56 -16.28 -9.41 9.68
C THR A 56 -16.09 -10.65 8.79
N GLY A 57 -15.48 -11.73 9.32
CA GLY A 57 -15.17 -12.93 8.55
C GLY A 57 -16.38 -13.70 8.01
N ASN A 58 -17.53 -13.64 8.71
CA ASN A 58 -18.77 -14.38 8.36
C ASN A 58 -19.86 -13.48 7.79
N VAL A 59 -19.49 -12.32 7.24
CA VAL A 59 -20.47 -11.37 6.71
C VAL A 59 -20.89 -11.76 5.30
N LEU A 60 -22.18 -11.54 4.96
CA LEU A 60 -22.73 -11.75 3.62
C LEU A 60 -21.89 -10.99 2.58
N ILE A 61 -21.74 -11.55 1.39
CA ILE A 61 -20.89 -11.03 0.30
C ILE A 61 -21.18 -9.55 -0.04
N TYR A 62 -22.43 -9.12 0.07
CA TYR A 62 -22.83 -7.71 -0.15
C TYR A 62 -22.24 -6.73 0.85
N PHE A 63 -21.99 -7.18 2.09
CA PHE A 63 -21.36 -6.37 3.13
C PHE A 63 -19.83 -6.52 3.17
N TRP A 64 -19.29 -7.49 2.45
CA TRP A 64 -17.85 -7.72 2.40
C TRP A 64 -17.11 -6.54 1.76
N ILE A 65 -17.60 -6.01 0.63
CA ILE A 65 -16.99 -4.84 -0.05
C ILE A 65 -16.93 -3.61 0.88
N PRO A 66 -18.02 -3.18 1.54
CA PRO A 66 -17.97 -2.12 2.53
C PRO A 66 -16.97 -2.38 3.67
N CYS A 67 -16.87 -3.62 4.17
CA CYS A 67 -15.89 -3.96 5.19
C CYS A 67 -14.45 -3.81 4.70
N MET A 68 -14.14 -4.19 3.46
CA MET A 68 -12.81 -4.00 2.88
C MET A 68 -12.47 -2.51 2.70
N ILE A 69 -13.44 -1.68 2.33
CA ILE A 69 -13.25 -0.22 2.28
C ILE A 69 -12.89 0.33 3.67
N ILE A 70 -13.58 -0.14 4.73
CA ILE A 70 -13.26 0.25 6.11
C ILE A 70 -11.86 -0.22 6.49
N ALA A 71 -11.45 -1.44 6.12
CA ALA A 71 -10.09 -1.95 6.36
C ALA A 71 -9.03 -1.05 5.72
N VAL A 72 -9.23 -0.62 4.47
CA VAL A 72 -8.33 0.34 3.79
C VAL A 72 -8.27 1.67 4.54
N PHE A 73 -9.39 2.20 5.03
CA PHE A 73 -9.40 3.43 5.83
C PHE A 73 -8.66 3.25 7.18
N LEU A 74 -8.75 2.09 7.80
CA LEU A 74 -7.97 1.77 9.00
C LEU A 74 -6.47 1.77 8.70
N MET A 75 -6.05 1.18 7.58
CA MET A 75 -4.65 1.20 7.13
C MET A 75 -4.14 2.62 6.87
N ILE A 76 -4.94 3.44 6.18
CA ILE A 76 -4.64 4.87 5.93
C ILE A 76 -4.50 5.62 7.26
N GLY A 77 -5.47 5.43 8.17
CA GLY A 77 -5.44 6.01 9.51
C GLY A 77 -4.20 5.58 10.30
N PHE A 78 -3.80 4.32 10.20
CA PHE A 78 -2.61 3.79 10.86
C PHE A 78 -1.34 4.50 10.38
N ILE A 79 -1.13 4.61 9.07
CA ILE A 79 0.03 5.31 8.50
C ILE A 79 0.01 6.79 8.91
N HIS A 80 -1.15 7.45 8.82
CA HIS A 80 -1.29 8.87 9.17
C HIS A 80 -1.06 9.14 10.66
N LEU A 81 -1.49 8.25 11.53
CA LEU A 81 -1.25 8.36 12.98
C LEU A 81 0.22 8.19 13.34
N CYS A 82 0.90 7.22 12.73
CA CYS A 82 2.30 6.93 13.03
C CYS A 82 3.27 7.94 12.43
N CYS A 83 2.98 8.49 11.24
CA CYS A 83 3.92 9.27 10.44
C CYS A 83 3.51 10.74 10.32
N ASP A 84 4.52 11.62 10.19
CA ASP A 84 4.32 13.06 9.93
C ASP A 84 4.13 13.31 8.43
N VAL A 85 3.04 12.77 7.88
CA VAL A 85 2.68 12.90 6.47
C VAL A 85 1.28 13.50 6.30
N ASN A 86 1.03 14.14 5.17
CA ASN A 86 -0.29 14.65 4.82
C ASN A 86 -1.27 13.49 4.63
N PHE A 87 -2.56 13.74 4.85
CA PHE A 87 -3.60 12.72 4.67
C PHE A 87 -3.64 12.13 3.24
N ARG A 88 -3.34 12.93 2.21
CA ARG A 88 -3.24 12.44 0.82
C ARG A 88 -2.07 11.49 0.62
N ASP A 89 -0.90 11.81 1.19
CA ASP A 89 0.28 10.94 1.12
C ASP A 89 0.03 9.65 1.91
N ALA A 90 -0.58 9.75 3.10
CA ALA A 90 -0.97 8.58 3.88
C ALA A 90 -1.98 7.70 3.14
N GLY A 91 -2.97 8.31 2.46
CA GLY A 91 -3.93 7.61 1.62
C GLY A 91 -3.27 6.90 0.45
N TYR A 92 -2.32 7.55 -0.20
CA TYR A 92 -1.56 6.98 -1.30
C TYR A 92 -0.73 5.76 -0.84
N PHE A 93 0.00 5.87 0.25
CA PHE A 93 0.74 4.75 0.83
C PHE A 93 -0.16 3.63 1.33
N GLY A 94 -1.32 3.98 1.93
CA GLY A 94 -2.31 3.01 2.38
C GLY A 94 -2.91 2.19 1.23
N MET A 95 -3.17 2.82 0.08
CA MET A 95 -3.64 2.13 -1.13
C MET A 95 -2.59 1.14 -1.66
N ILE A 96 -1.32 1.52 -1.70
CA ILE A 96 -0.25 0.60 -2.11
C ILE A 96 -0.11 -0.53 -1.08
N ALA A 97 -0.11 -0.20 0.21
CA ALA A 97 -0.03 -1.19 1.29
C ALA A 97 -1.16 -2.22 1.21
N PHE A 98 -2.36 -1.80 0.83
CA PHE A 98 -3.51 -2.71 0.66
C PHE A 98 -3.25 -3.75 -0.45
N VAL A 99 -2.79 -3.33 -1.64
CA VAL A 99 -2.48 -4.29 -2.74
C VAL A 99 -1.33 -5.21 -2.34
N VAL A 100 -0.33 -4.69 -1.63
CA VAL A 100 0.78 -5.49 -1.09
C VAL A 100 0.26 -6.53 -0.09
N ALA A 101 -0.67 -6.17 0.79
CA ALA A 101 -1.26 -7.08 1.76
C ALA A 101 -2.05 -8.21 1.09
N GLU A 102 -2.86 -7.88 0.08
CA GLU A 102 -3.60 -8.87 -0.72
C GLU A 102 -2.64 -9.85 -1.40
N PHE A 103 -1.56 -9.35 -2.01
CA PHE A 103 -0.51 -10.18 -2.59
C PHE A 103 0.17 -11.09 -1.57
N MET A 104 0.55 -10.55 -0.40
CA MET A 104 1.22 -11.33 0.65
C MET A 104 0.34 -12.45 1.15
N ALA A 105 -0.94 -12.17 1.43
CA ALA A 105 -1.89 -13.15 1.93
C ALA A 105 -2.20 -14.23 0.88
N SER A 106 -2.41 -13.84 -0.37
CA SER A 106 -2.71 -14.80 -1.45
C SER A 106 -1.50 -15.67 -1.80
N MET A 107 -0.31 -15.10 -1.87
CA MET A 107 0.92 -15.83 -2.16
C MET A 107 1.28 -16.86 -1.08
N GLU A 108 1.22 -16.46 0.19
CA GLU A 108 1.49 -17.36 1.32
C GLU A 108 0.53 -18.53 1.32
N TRP A 109 -0.77 -18.26 1.20
CA TRP A 109 -1.79 -19.28 1.23
C TRP A 109 -1.67 -20.27 0.07
N GLN A 110 -1.32 -19.79 -1.12
CA GLN A 110 -1.04 -20.65 -2.27
C GLN A 110 0.16 -21.58 -2.03
N ILE A 111 1.26 -21.04 -1.46
CA ILE A 111 2.43 -21.86 -1.16
C ILE A 111 2.07 -22.94 -0.16
N VAL A 112 1.33 -22.60 0.91
CA VAL A 112 0.88 -23.57 1.91
C VAL A 112 0.00 -24.65 1.27
N CYS A 113 -1.02 -24.27 0.49
CA CYS A 113 -1.92 -25.22 -0.15
C CYS A 113 -1.23 -26.06 -1.25
N SER A 114 -0.22 -25.54 -1.94
CA SER A 114 0.54 -26.27 -2.96
C SER A 114 1.44 -27.34 -2.35
N ILE A 115 2.05 -27.05 -1.21
CA ILE A 115 2.95 -27.99 -0.53
C ILE A 115 2.15 -29.09 0.21
N TRP A 116 1.03 -28.70 0.84
CA TRP A 116 0.19 -29.60 1.64
C TRP A 116 -1.16 -29.84 0.97
N THR A 117 -1.16 -30.65 -0.08
CA THR A 117 -2.36 -30.94 -0.90
C THR A 117 -3.42 -31.78 -0.19
N ARG A 118 -3.11 -32.50 0.87
CA ARG A 118 -4.03 -33.42 1.56
C ARG A 118 -4.44 -32.99 2.96
N GLN A 119 -3.53 -32.40 3.70
CA GLN A 119 -3.77 -31.94 5.07
C GLN A 119 -2.94 -30.70 5.33
N LEU A 120 -3.54 -29.65 5.86
CA LEU A 120 -2.81 -28.45 6.25
C LEU A 120 -1.75 -28.79 7.31
N PRO A 121 -0.58 -28.14 7.28
CA PRO A 121 0.46 -28.36 8.28
C PRO A 121 -0.01 -27.94 9.66
N GLY A 122 0.65 -28.44 10.71
CA GLY A 122 0.38 -28.01 12.08
C GLY A 122 0.57 -26.50 12.25
N ALA A 123 -0.12 -25.91 13.21
CA ALA A 123 -0.14 -24.45 13.44
C ALA A 123 1.25 -23.80 13.52
N GLY A 124 2.24 -24.47 14.13
CA GLY A 124 3.61 -23.96 14.21
C GLY A 124 4.29 -23.81 12.84
N MET A 125 4.06 -24.76 11.91
CA MET A 125 4.60 -24.69 10.56
C MET A 125 3.90 -23.62 9.73
N GLN A 126 2.59 -23.44 9.90
CA GLN A 126 1.85 -22.34 9.24
C GLN A 126 2.39 -20.98 9.65
N VAL A 127 2.60 -20.74 10.95
CA VAL A 127 3.17 -19.48 11.46
C VAL A 127 4.60 -19.26 10.93
N LEU A 128 5.41 -20.32 10.83
CA LEU A 128 6.76 -20.22 10.29
C LEU A 128 6.75 -19.86 8.80
N MET A 129 5.88 -20.48 8.01
CA MET A 129 5.72 -20.16 6.58
C MET A 129 5.22 -18.74 6.38
N LEU A 130 4.22 -18.30 7.16
CA LEU A 130 3.71 -16.94 7.15
C LEU A 130 4.83 -15.95 7.46
N ALA A 131 5.62 -16.18 8.52
CA ALA A 131 6.73 -15.30 8.89
C ALA A 131 7.80 -15.24 7.80
N ALA A 132 8.11 -16.39 7.16
CA ALA A 132 9.10 -16.46 6.09
C ALA A 132 8.63 -15.70 4.83
N VAL A 133 7.42 -15.96 4.37
CA VAL A 133 6.88 -15.33 3.14
C VAL A 133 6.65 -13.84 3.35
N TYR A 134 5.96 -13.45 4.43
CA TYR A 134 5.69 -12.03 4.71
C TYR A 134 6.98 -11.27 4.99
N GLY A 135 7.92 -11.87 5.72
CA GLY A 135 9.22 -11.26 5.98
C GLY A 135 10.04 -11.06 4.71
N ALA A 136 10.08 -12.05 3.81
CA ALA A 136 10.80 -11.95 2.54
C ALA A 136 10.21 -10.87 1.63
N VAL A 137 8.89 -10.85 1.46
CA VAL A 137 8.19 -9.84 0.64
C VAL A 137 8.36 -8.45 1.24
N ALA A 138 8.16 -8.31 2.56
CA ALA A 138 8.33 -7.04 3.26
C ALA A 138 9.75 -6.49 3.13
N PHE A 139 10.77 -7.34 3.30
CA PHE A 139 12.17 -6.95 3.15
C PHE A 139 12.50 -6.49 1.72
N LEU A 140 12.03 -7.25 0.72
CA LEU A 140 12.24 -6.90 -0.69
C LEU A 140 11.63 -5.56 -1.03
N LEU A 141 10.35 -5.36 -0.69
CA LEU A 141 9.63 -4.12 -0.98
C LEU A 141 10.19 -2.94 -0.19
N TRP A 142 10.53 -3.13 1.08
CA TRP A 142 11.17 -2.11 1.89
C TRP A 142 12.48 -1.62 1.24
N LYS A 143 13.32 -2.54 0.76
CA LYS A 143 14.58 -2.22 0.09
C LYS A 143 14.35 -1.45 -1.23
N LEU A 144 13.35 -1.86 -2.02
CA LEU A 144 12.98 -1.17 -3.26
C LEU A 144 12.43 0.23 -2.98
N LEU A 145 11.57 0.37 -2.00
CA LEU A 145 10.94 1.65 -1.64
C LEU A 145 11.93 2.66 -1.05
N GLN A 146 12.91 2.21 -0.25
CA GLN A 146 13.92 3.11 0.31
C GLN A 146 14.67 3.94 -0.74
N GLN A 147 14.82 3.43 -1.96
CA GLN A 147 15.55 4.11 -3.03
C GLN A 147 14.74 5.27 -3.64
N HIS A 148 13.41 5.24 -3.53
CA HIS A 148 12.51 6.18 -4.21
C HIS A 148 11.69 7.05 -3.26
N LEU A 149 11.68 6.73 -1.96
CA LEU A 149 11.02 7.57 -0.98
C LEU A 149 11.89 8.80 -0.65
N PRO A 150 11.31 10.01 -0.68
CA PRO A 150 12.03 11.22 -0.29
C PRO A 150 12.41 11.15 1.18
N LYS A 151 13.57 11.72 1.54
CA LYS A 151 14.11 11.72 2.90
C LYS A 151 13.20 12.43 3.92
N ASP A 152 12.44 13.40 3.47
CA ASP A 152 11.45 14.12 4.29
C ASP A 152 10.11 13.37 4.42
N GLY A 153 9.93 12.28 3.68
CA GLY A 153 8.73 11.44 3.71
C GLY A 153 7.49 12.06 3.06
N LYS A 154 7.59 13.28 2.50
CA LYS A 154 6.46 13.99 1.91
C LYS A 154 6.52 13.93 0.40
N LEU A 155 5.63 13.16 -0.23
CA LEU A 155 5.52 13.10 -1.68
C LEU A 155 4.77 14.31 -2.24
N ASN A 156 3.93 14.96 -1.42
CA ASN A 156 3.05 16.07 -1.84
C ASN A 156 2.19 15.67 -3.05
N ILE A 157 1.55 14.52 -2.95
CA ILE A 157 0.71 13.92 -3.99
C ILE A 157 -0.40 14.90 -4.40
N SER A 158 -0.51 15.17 -5.70
CA SER A 158 -1.61 15.95 -6.26
C SER A 158 -2.90 15.13 -6.29
N LEU A 159 -4.05 15.81 -6.39
CA LEU A 159 -5.34 15.11 -6.49
C LEU A 159 -5.40 14.20 -7.72
N LYS A 160 -4.78 14.59 -8.84
CA LYS A 160 -4.76 13.77 -10.07
C LYS A 160 -3.99 12.47 -9.87
N GLU A 161 -2.81 12.54 -9.24
CA GLU A 161 -1.98 11.38 -8.92
C GLU A 161 -2.68 10.46 -7.91
N TYR A 162 -3.36 11.04 -6.91
CA TYR A 162 -4.14 10.29 -5.93
C TYR A 162 -5.29 9.51 -6.59
N PHE A 163 -6.09 10.16 -7.44
CA PHE A 163 -7.19 9.49 -8.16
C PHE A 163 -6.68 8.45 -9.16
N SER A 164 -5.56 8.68 -9.82
CA SER A 164 -4.92 7.72 -10.70
C SER A 164 -4.53 6.44 -9.94
N ALA A 165 -3.89 6.58 -8.77
CA ALA A 165 -3.56 5.46 -7.92
C ALA A 165 -4.81 4.72 -7.40
N ALA A 166 -5.84 5.47 -6.97
CA ALA A 166 -7.09 4.88 -6.52
C ALA A 166 -7.77 4.05 -7.63
N LEU A 167 -7.78 4.55 -8.86
CA LEU A 167 -8.33 3.82 -10.01
C LEU A 167 -7.58 2.52 -10.27
N ILE A 168 -6.23 2.55 -10.20
CA ILE A 168 -5.40 1.35 -10.35
C ILE A 168 -5.74 0.33 -9.26
N VAL A 169 -5.81 0.76 -7.99
CA VAL A 169 -6.12 -0.12 -6.86
C VAL A 169 -7.51 -0.74 -6.98
N ILE A 170 -8.52 0.05 -7.36
CA ILE A 170 -9.88 -0.44 -7.59
C ILE A 170 -9.90 -1.48 -8.71
N ALA A 171 -9.20 -1.23 -9.83
CA ALA A 171 -9.13 -2.15 -10.94
C ALA A 171 -8.43 -3.46 -10.55
N VAL A 172 -7.28 -3.38 -9.86
CA VAL A 172 -6.55 -4.55 -9.35
C VAL A 172 -7.43 -5.35 -8.40
N PHE A 173 -8.05 -4.68 -7.41
CA PHE A 173 -8.94 -5.34 -6.45
C PHE A 173 -10.13 -6.01 -7.11
N ALA A 174 -10.79 -5.34 -8.07
CA ALA A 174 -11.93 -5.89 -8.79
C ALA A 174 -11.55 -7.15 -9.59
N VAL A 175 -10.44 -7.13 -10.31
CA VAL A 175 -9.97 -8.28 -11.11
C VAL A 175 -9.47 -9.39 -10.21
N SER A 176 -8.70 -9.08 -9.17
CA SER A 176 -8.15 -10.04 -8.20
C SER A 176 -9.26 -10.79 -7.46
N ASN A 177 -10.38 -10.12 -7.14
CA ASN A 177 -11.49 -10.70 -6.40
C ASN A 177 -12.70 -11.10 -7.28
N LEU A 178 -12.53 -11.10 -8.59
CA LEU A 178 -13.62 -11.44 -9.53
C LEU A 178 -14.21 -12.85 -9.28
N SER A 179 -13.38 -13.79 -8.83
CA SER A 179 -13.79 -15.15 -8.47
C SER A 179 -14.78 -15.20 -7.30
N PHE A 180 -14.64 -14.30 -6.31
CA PHE A 180 -15.58 -14.23 -5.19
C PHE A 180 -16.94 -13.61 -5.58
N ILE A 181 -16.94 -12.74 -6.60
CA ILE A 181 -18.17 -12.12 -7.10
C ILE A 181 -18.95 -13.08 -7.99
N SER A 182 -18.27 -14.02 -8.66
CA SER A 182 -18.88 -14.98 -9.60
C SER A 182 -19.41 -16.26 -8.95
N ASP A 183 -19.32 -16.42 -7.64
CA ASP A 183 -19.68 -17.65 -6.90
C ASP A 183 -21.19 -17.99 -6.90
N THR A 184 -22.01 -17.22 -7.60
CA THR A 184 -23.43 -17.50 -7.83
C THR A 184 -23.72 -18.38 -9.04
N GLY A 185 -22.74 -18.89 -9.76
CA GLY A 185 -23.01 -19.80 -10.91
C GLY A 185 -21.76 -20.27 -11.64
N ALA A 186 -21.81 -21.52 -12.06
CA ALA A 186 -21.08 -22.24 -13.12
C ALA A 186 -19.53 -22.25 -13.08
N PHE A 187 -18.85 -21.36 -12.38
CA PHE A 187 -17.38 -21.29 -12.30
C PHE A 187 -16.80 -21.88 -11.01
N SER A 188 -17.62 -22.26 -10.03
CA SER A 188 -17.16 -22.70 -8.70
C SER A 188 -16.66 -24.15 -8.63
N ASN A 189 -16.81 -24.97 -9.70
CA ASN A 189 -16.54 -26.38 -9.65
C ASN A 189 -15.21 -26.77 -10.34
N GLY A 190 -14.10 -26.59 -9.65
CA GLY A 190 -12.84 -27.27 -9.98
C GLY A 190 -11.64 -26.42 -10.35
N TYR A 191 -11.72 -25.09 -10.30
CA TYR A 191 -10.62 -24.19 -10.68
C TYR A 191 -10.00 -23.39 -9.51
N ALA A 192 -10.25 -23.78 -8.27
CA ALA A 192 -9.83 -22.99 -7.10
C ALA A 192 -8.32 -22.71 -7.05
N LEU A 193 -7.47 -23.67 -7.44
CA LEU A 193 -6.02 -23.47 -7.45
C LEU A 193 -5.58 -22.53 -8.59
N GLU A 194 -6.13 -22.68 -9.77
CA GLU A 194 -5.83 -21.82 -10.93
C GLU A 194 -6.30 -20.39 -10.71
N ILE A 195 -7.48 -20.23 -10.10
CA ILE A 195 -8.00 -18.90 -9.69
C ILE A 195 -7.08 -18.23 -8.69
N GLY A 196 -6.56 -18.98 -7.70
CA GLY A 196 -5.56 -18.47 -6.76
C GLY A 196 -4.30 -17.96 -7.48
N HIS A 197 -3.79 -18.69 -8.47
CA HIS A 197 -2.63 -18.25 -9.26
C HIS A 197 -2.91 -16.97 -10.04
N VAL A 198 -4.08 -16.84 -10.66
CA VAL A 198 -4.49 -15.62 -11.38
C VAL A 198 -4.53 -14.44 -10.42
N ARG A 199 -5.12 -14.60 -9.24
CA ARG A 199 -5.18 -13.57 -8.20
C ARG A 199 -3.78 -13.06 -7.84
N THR A 200 -2.85 -13.95 -7.50
CA THR A 200 -1.49 -13.57 -7.13
C THR A 200 -0.73 -12.87 -8.26
N ILE A 201 -0.93 -13.31 -9.52
CA ILE A 201 -0.31 -12.66 -10.68
C ILE A 201 -0.88 -11.25 -10.89
N VAL A 202 -2.20 -11.07 -10.73
CA VAL A 202 -2.86 -9.76 -10.84
C VAL A 202 -2.37 -8.80 -9.76
N ASP A 203 -2.29 -9.28 -8.50
CA ASP A 203 -1.81 -8.48 -7.38
C ASP A 203 -0.33 -8.08 -7.58
N LEU A 204 0.52 -8.99 -8.04
CA LEU A 204 1.91 -8.71 -8.38
C LEU A 204 2.02 -7.67 -9.49
N GLY A 205 1.22 -7.80 -10.55
CA GLY A 205 1.12 -6.81 -11.62
C GLY A 205 0.68 -5.45 -11.10
N GLY A 206 -0.30 -5.44 -10.19
CA GLY A 206 -0.77 -4.24 -9.50
C GLY A 206 0.34 -3.54 -8.70
N ILE A 207 1.12 -4.32 -7.94
CA ILE A 207 2.29 -3.79 -7.21
C ILE A 207 3.31 -3.18 -8.18
N ALA A 208 3.61 -3.84 -9.30
CA ALA A 208 4.57 -3.33 -10.28
C ALA A 208 4.09 -2.00 -10.90
N ILE A 209 2.80 -1.89 -11.25
CA ILE A 209 2.20 -0.66 -11.78
C ILE A 209 2.22 0.45 -10.72
N LEU A 210 1.83 0.16 -9.49
CA LEU A 210 1.84 1.14 -8.41
C LEU A 210 3.26 1.59 -8.03
N TYR A 211 4.23 0.69 -8.11
CA TYR A 211 5.64 1.02 -7.90
C TYR A 211 6.16 1.95 -9.02
N ALA A 212 5.85 1.67 -10.28
CA ALA A 212 6.18 2.57 -11.39
C ALA A 212 5.50 3.94 -11.24
N HIS A 213 4.23 3.96 -10.82
CA HIS A 213 3.50 5.18 -10.51
C HIS A 213 4.14 5.99 -9.36
N LEU A 214 4.64 5.31 -8.33
CA LEU A 214 5.37 5.95 -7.22
C LEU A 214 6.65 6.64 -7.71
N ILE A 215 7.44 5.98 -8.56
CA ILE A 215 8.64 6.56 -9.17
C ILE A 215 8.27 7.81 -9.97
N GLN A 216 7.23 7.72 -10.81
CA GLN A 216 6.74 8.85 -11.61
C GLN A 216 6.30 10.04 -10.74
N CYS A 217 5.59 9.78 -9.65
CA CYS A 217 5.20 10.83 -8.69
C CYS A 217 6.42 11.51 -8.05
N GLY A 218 7.46 10.73 -7.71
CA GLY A 218 8.72 11.26 -7.19
C GLY A 218 9.44 12.17 -8.21
N GLU A 219 9.52 11.76 -9.47
CA GLU A 219 10.12 12.57 -10.53
C GLU A 219 9.33 13.86 -10.79
N LEU A 220 8.01 13.79 -10.82
CA LEU A 220 7.15 14.96 -10.98
C LEU A 220 7.30 15.94 -9.83
N ARG A 221 7.50 15.45 -8.61
CA ARG A 221 7.81 16.29 -7.45
C ARG A 221 9.11 17.05 -7.65
N VAL A 222 10.20 16.35 -7.99
CA VAL A 222 11.52 16.97 -8.21
C VAL A 222 11.43 18.04 -9.31
N ARG A 223 10.73 17.78 -10.39
CA ARG A 223 10.51 18.76 -11.47
C ARG A 223 9.79 20.01 -10.96
N ARG A 224 8.70 19.86 -10.20
CA ARG A 224 7.94 20.98 -9.62
C ARG A 224 8.81 21.82 -8.67
N GLU A 225 9.63 21.19 -7.84
CA GLU A 225 10.56 21.86 -6.94
C GLU A 225 11.62 22.65 -7.73
N LEU A 226 12.18 22.06 -8.80
CA LEU A 226 13.14 22.73 -9.67
C LEU A 226 12.53 23.94 -10.38
N GLU A 227 11.35 23.80 -10.95
CA GLU A 227 10.62 24.91 -11.59
C GLU A 227 10.32 26.06 -10.59
N ALA A 228 9.94 25.72 -9.36
CA ALA A 228 9.70 26.73 -8.32
C ALA A 228 10.98 27.50 -7.99
N VAL A 229 12.12 26.82 -7.85
CA VAL A 229 13.44 27.45 -7.61
C VAL A 229 13.85 28.33 -8.79
N GLN A 230 13.67 27.86 -10.03
CA GLN A 230 13.98 28.65 -11.23
C GLN A 230 13.14 29.94 -11.29
N ASN A 231 11.84 29.84 -10.99
CA ASN A 231 10.96 31.01 -10.97
C ASN A 231 11.38 32.03 -9.91
N VAL A 232 11.80 31.58 -8.71
CA VAL A 232 12.31 32.46 -7.66
C VAL A 232 13.58 33.16 -8.11
N LEU A 233 14.55 32.43 -8.68
CA LEU A 233 15.80 32.98 -9.19
C LEU A 233 15.56 34.01 -10.30
N GLN A 234 14.65 33.72 -11.23
CA GLN A 234 14.28 34.63 -12.30
C GLN A 234 13.68 35.92 -11.77
N ASN A 235 12.76 35.83 -10.79
CA ASN A 235 12.17 36.98 -10.15
C ASN A 235 13.23 37.84 -9.41
N GLN A 236 14.15 37.21 -8.69
CA GLN A 236 15.25 37.89 -8.03
C GLN A 236 16.15 38.60 -9.03
N TYR A 237 16.47 37.96 -10.14
CA TYR A 237 17.28 38.55 -11.22
C TYR A 237 16.61 39.81 -11.81
N VAL A 238 15.31 39.74 -12.08
CA VAL A 238 14.52 40.88 -12.60
C VAL A 238 14.54 42.05 -11.59
N GLN A 239 14.29 41.75 -10.30
CA GLN A 239 14.36 42.77 -9.22
C GLN A 239 15.73 43.39 -9.11
N TYR A 240 16.79 42.59 -9.18
CA TYR A 240 18.16 43.08 -9.13
C TYR A 240 18.46 44.03 -10.31
N LYS A 241 18.04 43.64 -11.53
CA LYS A 241 18.21 44.44 -12.74
C LYS A 241 17.47 45.77 -12.63
N GLN A 242 16.23 45.79 -12.16
CA GLN A 242 15.44 46.99 -11.95
C GLN A 242 16.06 47.92 -10.89
N SER A 243 16.55 47.32 -9.79
CA SER A 243 17.23 48.08 -8.75
C SER A 243 18.50 48.75 -9.29
N ARG A 244 19.29 48.05 -10.07
CA ARG A 244 20.50 48.59 -10.69
C ARG A 244 20.22 49.71 -11.68
N GLU A 245 19.22 49.54 -12.55
CA GLU A 245 18.79 50.58 -13.48
C GLU A 245 18.29 51.83 -12.73
N SER A 246 17.58 51.66 -11.62
CA SER A 246 17.13 52.77 -10.78
C SER A 246 18.30 53.53 -10.12
N ILE A 247 19.35 52.83 -9.66
CA ILE A 247 20.56 53.41 -9.10
C ILE A 247 21.31 54.19 -10.18
N ASP A 248 21.46 53.64 -11.37
CA ASP A 248 22.13 54.30 -12.50
C ASP A 248 21.40 55.60 -12.90
N LEU A 249 20.06 55.59 -12.88
CA LEU A 249 19.24 56.79 -13.15
C LEU A 249 19.42 57.88 -12.08
N ILE A 250 19.61 57.51 -10.80
CA ILE A 250 19.85 58.45 -9.71
C ILE A 250 21.26 59.06 -9.82
N ASN A 251 22.26 58.27 -10.23
CA ASN A 251 23.64 58.74 -10.37
C ASN A 251 23.87 59.65 -11.61
N TYR A 252 22.94 59.62 -12.58
CA TYR A 252 23.00 60.48 -13.77
C TYR A 252 22.37 61.87 -13.61
N LYS A 253 21.75 62.17 -12.48
CA LYS A 253 21.22 63.50 -12.09
C LYS A 253 22.19 64.22 -11.15
#